data_bd6ff95f8bf9bcaac11edc04f71230aa
#
_entry.id   bd6ff95f8bf9bcaac11edc04f71230aa
#
_cell.length_a   1.000
_cell.length_b   1.000
_cell.length_c   1.000
_cell.angle_alpha   90.00
_cell.angle_beta   90.00
_cell.angle_gamma   90.00
#
_symmetry.space_group_name_H-M   'P 1'
#
loop_
_entity.id
_entity.type
_entity.pdbx_description
1 polymer ?
#
loop_
_entity_poly.entity_id
_entity_poly.type
_entity_poly.pdbx_seq_one_letter_code
_entity_poly.pdbx_strand_id
1 'polypeptide(L)'
;IEILLLSAIVGVLSGLFGVGGGFLMTPLLIFMGIPPSTAVGTESVQILGSSVSGAIAHGRKKNIDYEIGSFLLIGGIFGSTFGIMIFNFLKESGNIDLIINILYVIFLLVIGILMLVESIFSLVKKPRVLKKTHKKKRNFLDYLPLKLRFRQSGIYMSILLPVVVGLFTGFLASLMGVGGGFVMVPAMIYLFRMGTVSAIGTSLFQIVFVTLNVSILQATYNLSVDLILAVFLLIGGVIGAQYGSKYTSKFKGEQIRVFLAVIVIIVCVKMGLELINEPPMNSRIIIQDAF
;
A
#
# COMPACT_ATOMS: atom_id res chain seq x y z
N ILE A 1 -22.35 0.00 -11.26
CA ILE A 1 -21.78 1.11 -12.03
C ILE A 1 -20.97 2.02 -11.11
N GLU A 2 -21.49 2.38 -9.93
CA GLU A 2 -20.81 3.26 -8.96
C GLU A 2 -19.42 2.73 -8.55
N ILE A 3 -19.33 1.44 -8.22
CA ILE A 3 -18.06 0.79 -7.85
C ILE A 3 -17.03 0.85 -8.99
N LEU A 4 -17.45 0.64 -10.22
CA LEU A 4 -16.57 0.70 -11.38
C LEU A 4 -16.05 2.12 -11.63
N LEU A 5 -16.90 3.14 -11.50
CA LEU A 5 -16.51 4.54 -11.62
C LEU A 5 -15.55 4.94 -10.48
N LEU A 6 -15.87 4.55 -9.26
CA LEU A 6 -15.04 4.82 -8.08
C LEU A 6 -13.67 4.15 -8.23
N SER A 7 -13.64 2.89 -8.64
CA SER A 7 -12.40 2.17 -8.91
C SER A 7 -11.59 2.81 -10.04
N ALA A 8 -12.25 3.32 -11.09
CA ALA A 8 -11.56 4.04 -12.17
C ALA A 8 -10.94 5.35 -11.65
N ILE A 9 -11.65 6.12 -10.83
CA ILE A 9 -11.14 7.38 -10.24
C ILE A 9 -9.93 7.08 -9.34
N VAL A 10 -10.07 6.10 -8.42
CA VAL A 10 -8.96 5.69 -7.54
C VAL A 10 -7.82 5.12 -8.36
N GLY A 11 -8.11 4.37 -9.43
CA GLY A 11 -7.12 3.89 -10.38
C GLY A 11 -6.34 5.02 -11.04
N VAL A 12 -7.00 6.10 -11.49
CA VAL A 12 -6.33 7.29 -12.04
C VAL A 12 -5.39 7.91 -11.00
N LEU A 13 -5.85 8.08 -9.77
CA LEU A 13 -5.01 8.58 -8.67
C LEU A 13 -3.82 7.64 -8.43
N SER A 14 -4.06 6.34 -8.37
CA SER A 14 -3.00 5.33 -8.24
C SER A 14 -1.97 5.40 -9.36
N GLY A 15 -2.41 5.54 -10.60
CA GLY A 15 -1.54 5.70 -11.76
C GLY A 15 -0.72 6.98 -11.74
N LEU A 16 -1.28 8.08 -11.23
CA LEU A 16 -0.57 9.35 -11.05
C LEU A 16 0.55 9.25 -9.99
N PHE A 17 0.31 8.51 -8.90
CA PHE A 17 1.23 8.42 -7.75
C PHE A 17 2.19 7.24 -7.84
N GLY A 18 1.87 6.19 -8.62
CA GLY A 18 2.66 4.97 -8.70
C GLY A 18 2.69 4.14 -7.41
N VAL A 19 1.67 4.25 -6.56
CA VAL A 19 1.65 3.67 -5.20
C VAL A 19 0.81 2.39 -5.13
N GLY A 20 0.03 2.07 -6.18
CA GLY A 20 -0.99 1.01 -6.12
C GLY A 20 -2.23 1.48 -5.33
N GLY A 21 -3.41 1.55 -5.94
CA GLY A 21 -4.60 2.25 -5.43
C GLY A 21 -5.22 1.78 -4.13
N GLY A 22 -4.77 0.66 -3.57
CA GLY A 22 -5.44 -0.02 -2.48
C GLY A 22 -5.64 0.77 -1.20
N PHE A 23 -4.77 1.71 -0.89
CA PHE A 23 -4.87 2.46 0.37
C PHE A 23 -6.06 3.42 0.44
N LEU A 24 -6.60 3.86 -0.69
CA LEU A 24 -7.83 4.68 -0.76
C LEU A 24 -9.06 3.83 -1.07
N MET A 25 -8.90 2.76 -1.82
CA MET A 25 -10.03 1.97 -2.28
C MET A 25 -10.74 1.25 -1.14
N THR A 26 -10.00 0.61 -0.24
CA THR A 26 -10.59 -0.10 0.91
C THR A 26 -11.43 0.82 1.80
N PRO A 27 -10.98 2.01 2.26
CA PRO A 27 -11.83 2.95 2.98
C PRO A 27 -13.08 3.38 2.22
N LEU A 28 -12.96 3.59 0.90
CA LEU A 28 -14.10 3.97 0.09
C LEU A 28 -15.13 2.84 -0.04
N LEU A 29 -14.69 1.59 -0.11
CA LEU A 29 -15.58 0.42 -0.08
C LEU A 29 -16.30 0.30 1.26
N ILE A 30 -15.61 0.56 2.36
CA ILE A 30 -16.21 0.59 3.70
C ILE A 30 -17.30 1.68 3.78
N PHE A 31 -17.07 2.89 3.24
CA PHE A 31 -18.09 3.95 3.17
C PHE A 31 -19.29 3.58 2.30
N MET A 32 -19.14 2.65 1.36
CA MET A 32 -20.27 2.10 0.59
C MET A 32 -21.01 0.99 1.32
N GLY A 33 -20.65 0.69 2.58
CA GLY A 33 -21.28 -0.32 3.41
C GLY A 33 -20.75 -1.74 3.20
N ILE A 34 -19.60 -1.91 2.50
CA ILE A 34 -18.97 -3.21 2.35
C ILE A 34 -18.19 -3.52 3.63
N PRO A 35 -18.37 -4.71 4.24
CA PRO A 35 -17.66 -5.10 5.44
C PRO A 35 -16.13 -4.95 5.27
N PRO A 36 -15.41 -4.38 6.26
CA PRO A 36 -13.97 -4.14 6.18
C PRO A 36 -13.15 -5.37 5.79
N SER A 37 -13.47 -6.53 6.35
CA SER A 37 -12.83 -7.81 6.02
C SER A 37 -12.99 -8.21 4.55
N THR A 38 -14.20 -8.02 3.97
CA THR A 38 -14.46 -8.28 2.55
C THR A 38 -13.78 -7.26 1.65
N ALA A 39 -13.77 -5.98 2.05
CA ALA A 39 -13.09 -4.91 1.32
C ALA A 39 -11.58 -5.22 1.20
N VAL A 40 -10.92 -5.58 2.32
CA VAL A 40 -9.50 -5.96 2.38
C VAL A 40 -9.19 -7.16 1.48
N GLY A 41 -9.98 -8.24 1.60
CA GLY A 41 -9.77 -9.46 0.82
C GLY A 41 -9.92 -9.22 -0.69
N THR A 42 -10.97 -8.51 -1.08
CA THR A 42 -11.30 -8.24 -2.49
C THR A 42 -10.31 -7.26 -3.12
N GLU A 43 -9.89 -6.23 -2.38
CA GLU A 43 -8.92 -5.24 -2.84
C GLU A 43 -7.55 -5.88 -3.13
N SER A 44 -7.14 -6.89 -2.38
CA SER A 44 -5.88 -7.61 -2.64
C SER A 44 -5.81 -8.20 -4.05
N VAL A 45 -6.94 -8.66 -4.60
CA VAL A 45 -7.05 -9.16 -5.98
C VAL A 45 -6.89 -8.04 -7.00
N GLN A 46 -7.49 -6.88 -6.76
CA GLN A 46 -7.35 -5.72 -7.62
C GLN A 46 -5.90 -5.22 -7.67
N ILE A 47 -5.23 -5.14 -6.50
CA ILE A 47 -3.83 -4.74 -6.43
C ILE A 47 -2.93 -5.73 -7.14
N LEU A 48 -3.21 -7.03 -7.04
CA LEU A 48 -2.48 -8.06 -7.80
C LEU A 48 -2.52 -7.74 -9.30
N GLY A 49 -3.71 -7.52 -9.86
CA GLY A 49 -3.85 -7.23 -11.30
C GLY A 49 -3.15 -5.95 -11.73
N SER A 50 -3.29 -4.87 -10.97
CA SER A 50 -2.65 -3.59 -11.26
C SER A 50 -1.12 -3.66 -11.13
N SER A 51 -0.62 -4.39 -10.12
CA SER A 51 0.82 -4.56 -9.87
C SER A 51 1.49 -5.43 -10.93
N VAL A 52 0.83 -6.47 -11.43
CA VAL A 52 1.32 -7.27 -12.56
C VAL A 52 1.56 -6.39 -13.79
N SER A 53 0.57 -5.56 -14.15
CA SER A 53 0.69 -4.62 -15.28
C SER A 53 1.86 -3.65 -15.09
N GLY A 54 1.99 -3.08 -13.89
CA GLY A 54 3.07 -2.16 -13.53
C GLY A 54 4.45 -2.83 -13.51
N ALA A 55 4.55 -4.03 -12.94
CA ALA A 55 5.80 -4.80 -12.89
C ALA A 55 6.32 -5.16 -14.28
N ILE A 56 5.43 -5.57 -15.21
CA ILE A 56 5.81 -5.85 -16.60
C ILE A 56 6.33 -4.58 -17.27
N ALA A 57 5.66 -3.43 -17.10
CA ALA A 57 6.07 -2.17 -17.71
C ALA A 57 7.45 -1.69 -17.18
N HIS A 58 7.71 -1.81 -15.89
CA HIS A 58 9.00 -1.47 -15.27
C HIS A 58 10.08 -2.50 -15.57
N GLY A 59 9.74 -3.79 -15.67
CA GLY A 59 10.66 -4.86 -16.05
C GLY A 59 11.22 -4.68 -17.46
N ARG A 60 10.36 -4.34 -18.45
CA ARG A 60 10.80 -4.03 -19.82
C ARG A 60 11.77 -2.85 -19.88
N LYS A 61 11.66 -1.89 -18.96
CA LYS A 61 12.56 -0.72 -18.86
C LYS A 61 13.79 -0.98 -17.99
N LYS A 62 13.99 -2.22 -17.50
CA LYS A 62 15.08 -2.62 -16.58
C LYS A 62 15.16 -1.79 -15.30
N ASN A 63 14.02 -1.35 -14.81
CA ASN A 63 13.91 -0.53 -13.59
C ASN A 63 13.72 -1.37 -12.32
N ILE A 64 13.72 -2.69 -12.39
CA ILE A 64 13.51 -3.60 -11.26
C ILE A 64 14.87 -4.11 -10.77
N ASP A 65 15.19 -3.89 -9.51
CA ASP A 65 16.31 -4.56 -8.85
C ASP A 65 15.83 -5.89 -8.26
N TYR A 66 16.08 -6.96 -9.02
CA TYR A 66 15.63 -8.30 -8.63
C TYR A 66 16.35 -8.84 -7.38
N GLU A 67 17.60 -8.41 -7.13
CA GLU A 67 18.35 -8.83 -5.95
C GLU A 67 17.70 -8.28 -4.67
N ILE A 68 17.43 -6.98 -4.61
CA ILE A 68 16.73 -6.35 -3.49
C ILE A 68 15.29 -6.86 -3.41
N GLY A 69 14.62 -6.96 -4.58
CA GLY A 69 13.26 -7.44 -4.68
C GLY A 69 13.05 -8.85 -4.13
N SER A 70 14.00 -9.78 -4.32
CA SER A 70 13.90 -11.14 -3.79
C SER A 70 14.02 -11.18 -2.27
N PHE A 71 14.88 -10.37 -1.64
CA PHE A 71 14.94 -10.28 -0.18
C PHE A 71 13.68 -9.64 0.42
N LEU A 72 13.16 -8.59 -0.22
CA LEU A 72 11.86 -8.00 0.12
C LEU A 72 10.72 -9.02 0.00
N LEU A 73 10.76 -9.85 -1.03
CA LEU A 73 9.78 -10.90 -1.29
C LEU A 73 9.79 -11.96 -0.19
N ILE A 74 10.97 -12.45 0.20
CA ILE A 74 11.10 -13.42 1.29
C ILE A 74 10.45 -12.86 2.56
N GLY A 75 10.83 -11.65 2.98
CA GLY A 75 10.21 -10.99 4.13
C GLY A 75 8.70 -10.80 3.94
N GLY A 76 8.28 -10.37 2.74
CA GLY A 76 6.89 -10.11 2.41
C GLY A 76 5.98 -11.33 2.48
N ILE A 77 6.43 -12.49 1.99
CA ILE A 77 5.68 -13.75 2.09
C ILE A 77 5.52 -14.17 3.56
N PHE A 78 6.62 -14.17 4.33
CA PHE A 78 6.52 -14.48 5.76
C PHE A 78 5.62 -13.51 6.51
N GLY A 79 5.78 -12.20 6.25
CA GLY A 79 4.96 -11.16 6.87
C GLY A 79 3.48 -11.28 6.52
N SER A 80 3.15 -11.51 5.26
CA SER A 80 1.76 -11.64 4.82
C SER A 80 1.11 -12.93 5.34
N THR A 81 1.83 -14.04 5.36
CA THR A 81 1.32 -15.29 5.92
C THR A 81 1.04 -15.16 7.42
N PHE A 82 1.98 -14.55 8.16
CA PHE A 82 1.80 -14.28 9.58
C PHE A 82 0.62 -13.31 9.82
N GLY A 83 0.48 -12.28 8.99
CA GLY A 83 -0.64 -11.35 9.09
C GLY A 83 -1.99 -12.00 8.80
N ILE A 84 -2.08 -12.95 7.84
CA ILE A 84 -3.31 -13.72 7.61
C ILE A 84 -3.67 -14.61 8.82
N MET A 85 -2.69 -15.20 9.48
CA MET A 85 -2.96 -15.96 10.71
C MET A 85 -3.59 -15.07 11.80
N ILE A 86 -3.05 -13.87 11.97
CA ILE A 86 -3.63 -12.88 12.90
C ILE A 86 -5.01 -12.43 12.42
N PHE A 87 -5.19 -12.17 11.12
CA PHE A 87 -6.49 -11.82 10.54
C PHE A 87 -7.55 -12.87 10.86
N ASN A 88 -7.23 -14.17 10.68
CA ASN A 88 -8.13 -15.27 11.01
C ASN A 88 -8.52 -15.29 12.49
N PHE A 89 -7.53 -15.20 13.36
CA PHE A 89 -7.76 -15.17 14.81
C PHE A 89 -8.67 -14.03 15.22
N LEU A 90 -8.48 -12.85 14.64
CA LEU A 90 -9.31 -11.67 14.91
C LEU A 90 -10.71 -11.81 14.31
N LYS A 91 -10.83 -12.46 13.15
CA LYS A 91 -12.12 -12.73 12.50
C LYS A 91 -12.97 -13.70 13.34
N GLU A 92 -12.38 -14.79 13.82
CA GLU A 92 -13.04 -15.73 14.71
C GLU A 92 -13.46 -15.08 16.04
N SER A 93 -12.69 -14.11 16.51
CA SER A 93 -13.02 -13.33 17.71
C SER A 93 -14.11 -12.27 17.47
N GLY A 94 -14.59 -12.08 16.23
CA GLY A 94 -15.61 -11.09 15.87
C GLY A 94 -15.14 -9.63 15.88
N ASN A 95 -13.85 -9.37 16.09
CA ASN A 95 -13.31 -8.02 16.27
C ASN A 95 -12.55 -7.49 15.05
N ILE A 96 -12.48 -8.27 13.96
CA ILE A 96 -11.63 -7.95 12.81
C ILE A 96 -12.00 -6.61 12.15
N ASP A 97 -13.29 -6.34 11.94
CA ASP A 97 -13.75 -5.15 11.25
C ASP A 97 -13.43 -3.87 12.04
N LEU A 98 -13.56 -3.91 13.37
CA LEU A 98 -13.17 -2.80 14.24
C LEU A 98 -11.66 -2.56 14.19
N ILE A 99 -10.86 -3.63 14.23
CA ILE A 99 -9.41 -3.53 14.20
C ILE A 99 -8.92 -3.00 12.85
N ILE A 100 -9.51 -3.45 11.74
CA ILE A 100 -9.20 -2.92 10.41
C ILE A 100 -9.47 -1.42 10.38
N ASN A 101 -10.63 -0.96 10.83
CA ASN A 101 -10.99 0.45 10.85
C ASN A 101 -10.02 1.29 11.69
N ILE A 102 -9.66 0.82 12.89
CA ILE A 102 -8.66 1.50 13.74
C ILE A 102 -7.29 1.56 13.05
N LEU A 103 -6.83 0.45 12.49
CA LEU A 103 -5.57 0.40 11.77
C LEU A 103 -5.56 1.38 10.58
N TYR A 104 -6.66 1.47 9.83
CA TYR A 104 -6.79 2.43 8.74
C TYR A 104 -6.74 3.87 9.24
N VAL A 105 -7.48 4.22 10.29
CA VAL A 105 -7.45 5.58 10.85
C VAL A 105 -6.05 5.97 11.28
N ILE A 106 -5.36 5.11 12.03
CA ILE A 106 -3.98 5.38 12.48
C ILE A 106 -3.04 5.49 11.27
N PHE A 107 -3.13 4.58 10.33
CA PHE A 107 -2.28 4.52 9.16
C PHE A 107 -2.46 5.74 8.24
N LEU A 108 -3.70 6.10 7.92
CA LEU A 108 -4.02 7.26 7.10
C LEU A 108 -3.63 8.57 7.79
N LEU A 109 -3.77 8.65 9.13
CA LEU A 109 -3.35 9.81 9.90
C LEU A 109 -1.83 10.00 9.80
N VAL A 110 -1.07 8.95 10.09
CA VAL A 110 0.41 9.01 10.03
C VAL A 110 0.88 9.40 8.63
N ILE A 111 0.32 8.75 7.61
CA ILE A 111 0.72 9.00 6.22
C ILE A 111 0.27 10.37 5.75
N GLY A 112 -0.97 10.77 6.05
CA GLY A 112 -1.49 12.08 5.71
C GLY A 112 -0.64 13.21 6.29
N ILE A 113 -0.26 13.10 7.57
CA ILE A 113 0.64 14.06 8.22
C ILE A 113 2.01 14.06 7.56
N LEU A 114 2.63 12.90 7.32
CA LEU A 114 3.95 12.82 6.69
C LEU A 114 3.93 13.45 5.29
N MET A 115 2.90 13.17 4.49
CA MET A 115 2.75 13.77 3.16
C MET A 115 2.54 15.27 3.20
N LEU A 116 1.73 15.78 4.14
CA LEU A 116 1.54 17.22 4.32
C LEU A 116 2.85 17.91 4.71
N VAL A 117 3.54 17.37 5.70
CA VAL A 117 4.82 17.91 6.16
C VAL A 117 5.83 17.94 5.01
N GLU A 118 5.98 16.85 4.26
CA GLU A 118 6.89 16.79 3.10
C GLU A 118 6.48 17.80 2.02
N SER A 119 5.18 17.94 1.75
CA SER A 119 4.65 18.88 0.75
C SER A 119 4.90 20.33 1.14
N ILE A 120 4.65 20.70 2.40
CA ILE A 120 4.91 22.05 2.92
C ILE A 120 6.40 22.37 2.85
N PHE A 121 7.27 21.43 3.29
CA PHE A 121 8.70 21.62 3.20
C PHE A 121 9.21 21.76 1.76
N SER A 122 8.60 21.06 0.82
CA SER A 122 8.92 21.13 -0.61
C SER A 122 8.53 22.49 -1.22
N LEU A 123 7.39 23.05 -0.81
CA LEU A 123 6.93 24.38 -1.27
C LEU A 123 7.77 25.52 -0.68
N VAL A 124 8.21 25.40 0.57
CA VAL A 124 8.97 26.44 1.28
C VAL A 124 10.46 26.43 0.92
N LYS A 125 11.04 25.27 0.69
CA LYS A 125 12.44 25.11 0.28
C LYS A 125 12.53 25.03 -1.24
N LYS A 126 13.12 26.08 -1.90
CA LYS A 126 13.58 26.00 -3.29
C LYS A 126 14.38 24.70 -3.50
N PRO A 127 14.24 24.03 -4.67
CA PRO A 127 14.90 22.77 -4.94
C PRO A 127 16.42 22.95 -4.71
N ARG A 128 16.91 22.49 -3.57
CA ARG A 128 18.35 22.30 -3.41
C ARG A 128 18.69 21.15 -4.34
N VAL A 129 19.31 21.48 -5.48
CA VAL A 129 20.10 20.54 -6.25
C VAL A 129 21.01 19.85 -5.24
N LEU A 130 20.69 18.62 -4.90
CA LEU A 130 21.51 17.79 -4.02
C LEU A 130 22.84 17.61 -4.73
N LYS A 131 23.77 18.55 -4.51
CA LYS A 131 25.18 18.29 -4.75
C LYS A 131 25.49 17.02 -3.99
N LYS A 132 25.94 15.99 -4.72
CA LYS A 132 26.47 14.74 -4.19
C LYS A 132 27.66 15.05 -3.28
N THR A 133 27.42 15.56 -2.09
CA THR A 133 28.43 15.62 -1.05
C THR A 133 28.35 14.30 -0.30
N HIS A 134 29.26 13.41 -0.67
CA HIS A 134 29.60 12.20 0.05
C HIS A 134 30.16 12.54 1.43
N LYS A 135 29.37 13.09 2.33
CA LYS A 135 29.63 13.01 3.75
C LYS A 135 28.88 11.79 4.28
N LYS A 136 29.60 10.69 4.36
CA LYS A 136 29.21 9.41 4.95
C LYS A 136 28.92 9.64 6.44
N LYS A 137 27.73 10.15 6.79
CA LYS A 137 27.23 10.00 8.16
C LYS A 137 26.96 8.52 8.34
N ARG A 138 27.76 7.87 9.17
CA ARG A 138 27.52 6.50 9.62
C ARG A 138 26.17 6.48 10.32
N ASN A 139 25.17 5.85 9.71
CA ASN A 139 23.87 5.62 10.32
C ASN A 139 23.93 4.32 11.12
N PHE A 140 23.03 4.16 12.09
CA PHE A 140 22.86 2.92 12.87
C PHE A 140 22.70 1.67 11.95
N LEU A 141 22.13 1.84 10.76
CA LEU A 141 21.98 0.84 9.72
C LEU A 141 23.32 0.32 9.17
N ASP A 142 24.40 1.07 9.31
CA ASP A 142 25.75 0.64 8.88
C ASP A 142 26.40 -0.37 9.86
N TYR A 143 25.79 -0.65 11.01
CA TYR A 143 26.29 -1.65 11.97
C TYR A 143 25.67 -3.05 11.79
N LEU A 144 24.62 -3.19 10.94
CA LEU A 144 23.98 -4.46 10.69
C LEU A 144 24.93 -5.46 10.00
N PRO A 145 24.94 -6.73 10.42
CA PRO A 145 25.73 -7.79 9.78
C PRO A 145 25.17 -8.14 8.39
N LEU A 146 25.86 -9.06 7.68
CA LEU A 146 25.43 -9.59 6.37
C LEU A 146 25.27 -8.52 5.28
N LYS A 147 26.32 -7.73 5.07
CA LYS A 147 26.34 -6.69 4.02
C LYS A 147 26.61 -7.30 2.66
N LEU A 148 25.74 -6.98 1.70
CA LEU A 148 25.91 -7.30 0.29
C LEU A 148 25.95 -6.04 -0.57
N ARG A 149 26.64 -6.16 -1.71
CA ARG A 149 26.65 -5.11 -2.74
C ARG A 149 25.64 -5.50 -3.83
N PHE A 150 24.53 -4.81 -3.88
CA PHE A 150 23.51 -4.96 -4.90
C PHE A 150 23.99 -4.32 -6.20
N ARG A 151 24.19 -5.15 -7.23
CA ARG A 151 24.89 -4.70 -8.45
C ARG A 151 24.06 -3.73 -9.27
N GLN A 152 22.74 -3.95 -9.35
CA GLN A 152 21.86 -3.15 -10.23
C GLN A 152 21.64 -1.74 -9.68
N SER A 153 21.39 -1.60 -8.37
CA SER A 153 21.22 -0.29 -7.70
C SER A 153 22.53 0.33 -7.22
N GLY A 154 23.64 -0.42 -7.26
CA GLY A 154 24.95 0.06 -6.78
C GLY A 154 25.02 0.32 -5.27
N ILE A 155 24.08 -0.24 -4.50
CA ILE A 155 23.91 0.01 -3.07
C ILE A 155 24.64 -1.05 -2.27
N TYR A 156 25.32 -0.63 -1.19
CA TYR A 156 25.93 -1.52 -0.22
C TYR A 156 25.18 -1.42 1.11
N MET A 157 24.42 -2.44 1.45
CA MET A 157 23.61 -2.50 2.67
C MET A 157 23.48 -3.93 3.20
N SER A 158 22.97 -4.07 4.44
CA SER A 158 22.64 -5.37 5.03
C SER A 158 21.41 -5.99 4.36
N ILE A 159 21.45 -7.32 4.12
CA ILE A 159 20.30 -8.10 3.62
C ILE A 159 19.12 -8.08 4.60
N LEU A 160 19.40 -7.99 5.89
CA LEU A 160 18.36 -7.95 6.92
C LEU A 160 17.39 -6.78 6.73
N LEU A 161 17.88 -5.65 6.20
CA LEU A 161 17.07 -4.46 6.04
C LEU A 161 15.91 -4.65 5.05
N PRO A 162 16.12 -5.13 3.80
CA PRO A 162 15.01 -5.44 2.91
C PRO A 162 14.11 -6.56 3.44
N VAL A 163 14.65 -7.59 4.12
CA VAL A 163 13.82 -8.66 4.70
C VAL A 163 12.88 -8.10 5.77
N VAL A 164 13.36 -7.27 6.69
CA VAL A 164 12.53 -6.64 7.74
C VAL A 164 11.49 -5.71 7.15
N VAL A 165 11.88 -4.87 6.17
CA VAL A 165 10.92 -3.99 5.48
C VAL A 165 9.89 -4.81 4.73
N GLY A 166 10.29 -5.88 4.04
CA GLY A 166 9.39 -6.81 3.37
C GLY A 166 8.41 -7.46 4.34
N LEU A 167 8.89 -7.95 5.50
CA LEU A 167 8.07 -8.56 6.53
C LEU A 167 7.00 -7.58 7.05
N PHE A 168 7.40 -6.37 7.39
CA PHE A 168 6.49 -5.36 7.89
C PHE A 168 5.44 -4.94 6.84
N THR A 169 5.87 -4.73 5.59
CA THR A 169 4.94 -4.35 4.51
C THR A 169 4.03 -5.50 4.10
N GLY A 170 4.51 -6.75 4.11
CA GLY A 170 3.69 -7.93 3.87
C GLY A 170 2.63 -8.13 4.97
N PHE A 171 3.01 -7.92 6.22
CA PHE A 171 2.09 -7.95 7.36
C PHE A 171 0.98 -6.89 7.23
N LEU A 172 1.34 -5.65 6.91
CA LEU A 172 0.34 -4.60 6.66
C LEU A 172 -0.54 -4.91 5.45
N ALA A 173 0.04 -5.46 4.38
CA ALA A 173 -0.70 -5.83 3.17
C ALA A 173 -1.80 -6.85 3.46
N SER A 174 -1.55 -7.82 4.34
CA SER A 174 -2.51 -8.87 4.69
C SER A 174 -3.64 -8.39 5.60
N LEU A 175 -3.36 -7.46 6.52
CA LEU A 175 -4.36 -6.92 7.45
C LEU A 175 -5.20 -5.80 6.83
N MET A 176 -4.59 -4.99 5.99
CA MET A 176 -5.22 -3.78 5.45
C MET A 176 -5.59 -3.88 3.97
N GLY A 177 -5.13 -4.90 3.25
CA GLY A 177 -5.38 -5.00 1.81
C GLY A 177 -4.69 -3.94 0.93
N VAL A 178 -3.74 -3.17 1.48
CA VAL A 178 -3.08 -2.03 0.78
C VAL A 178 -2.00 -2.47 -0.20
N GLY A 179 -1.61 -3.75 -0.19
CA GLY A 179 -0.51 -4.27 -1.02
C GLY A 179 0.89 -3.84 -0.57
N GLY A 180 1.02 -3.04 0.49
CA GLY A 180 2.30 -2.62 1.08
C GLY A 180 3.10 -1.59 0.29
N GLY A 181 2.75 -1.28 -0.97
CA GLY A 181 3.52 -0.40 -1.86
C GLY A 181 3.70 1.01 -1.32
N PHE A 182 2.69 1.51 -0.64
CA PHE A 182 2.69 2.85 -0.08
C PHE A 182 3.75 3.07 1.02
N VAL A 183 4.04 2.06 1.81
CA VAL A 183 5.11 2.09 2.83
C VAL A 183 6.44 1.70 2.21
N MET A 184 6.43 0.74 1.28
CA MET A 184 7.63 0.19 0.68
C MET A 184 8.40 1.21 -0.15
N VAL A 185 7.72 1.98 -1.02
CA VAL A 185 8.39 2.96 -1.90
C VAL A 185 9.14 4.02 -1.08
N PRO A 186 8.55 4.70 -0.08
CA PRO A 186 9.29 5.59 0.80
C PRO A 186 10.42 4.89 1.56
N ALA A 187 10.20 3.68 2.08
CA ALA A 187 11.25 2.94 2.78
C ALA A 187 12.46 2.68 1.86
N MET A 188 12.24 2.28 0.61
CA MET A 188 13.31 2.05 -0.35
C MET A 188 14.05 3.34 -0.73
N ILE A 189 13.35 4.46 -0.84
CA ILE A 189 13.96 5.75 -1.17
C ILE A 189 14.78 6.29 0.02
N TYR A 190 14.21 6.27 1.23
CA TYR A 190 14.82 6.92 2.39
C TYR A 190 15.79 6.00 3.16
N LEU A 191 15.45 4.71 3.35
CA LEU A 191 16.29 3.75 4.07
C LEU A 191 17.36 3.14 3.17
N PHE A 192 17.01 2.69 1.96
CA PHE A 192 17.94 2.06 1.03
C PHE A 192 18.64 3.06 0.12
N ARG A 193 18.14 4.31 0.04
CA ARG A 193 18.64 5.36 -0.85
C ARG A 193 18.58 4.99 -2.32
N MET A 194 17.57 4.22 -2.68
CA MET A 194 17.30 3.85 -4.08
C MET A 194 16.77 5.04 -4.88
N GLY A 195 17.05 5.05 -6.18
CA GLY A 195 16.40 5.98 -7.10
C GLY A 195 14.89 5.70 -7.16
N THR A 196 14.06 6.74 -7.23
CA THR A 196 12.59 6.64 -7.17
C THR A 196 12.03 5.65 -8.20
N VAL A 197 12.53 5.67 -9.43
CA VAL A 197 12.05 4.79 -10.51
C VAL A 197 12.36 3.32 -10.23
N SER A 198 13.56 3.01 -9.73
CA SER A 198 13.95 1.65 -9.32
C SER A 198 13.17 1.20 -8.08
N ALA A 199 12.93 2.09 -7.12
CA ALA A 199 12.13 1.79 -5.94
C ALA A 199 10.70 1.39 -6.33
N ILE A 200 10.04 2.15 -7.22
CA ILE A 200 8.70 1.84 -7.72
C ILE A 200 8.70 0.50 -8.48
N GLY A 201 9.65 0.28 -9.39
CA GLY A 201 9.70 -0.98 -10.14
C GLY A 201 9.91 -2.20 -9.24
N THR A 202 10.83 -2.10 -8.27
CA THR A 202 11.17 -3.19 -7.34
C THR A 202 10.03 -3.44 -6.35
N SER A 203 9.33 -2.39 -5.89
CA SER A 203 8.15 -2.56 -5.03
C SER A 203 7.01 -3.28 -5.76
N LEU A 204 6.71 -2.89 -7.01
CA LEU A 204 5.70 -3.56 -7.81
C LEU A 204 6.01 -5.05 -8.02
N PHE A 205 7.27 -5.39 -8.26
CA PHE A 205 7.69 -6.80 -8.35
C PHE A 205 7.37 -7.57 -7.07
N GLN A 206 7.72 -7.04 -5.91
CA GLN A 206 7.44 -7.69 -4.63
C GLN A 206 5.93 -7.76 -4.35
N ILE A 207 5.18 -6.67 -4.63
CA ILE A 207 3.74 -6.58 -4.38
C ILE A 207 2.99 -7.68 -5.15
N VAL A 208 3.34 -7.98 -6.42
CA VAL A 208 2.71 -9.05 -7.20
C VAL A 208 2.67 -10.37 -6.41
N PHE A 209 3.79 -10.79 -5.88
CA PHE A 209 3.86 -12.08 -5.18
C PHE A 209 3.24 -12.06 -3.80
N VAL A 210 3.38 -10.95 -3.08
CA VAL A 210 2.77 -10.79 -1.75
C VAL A 210 1.26 -10.71 -1.85
N THR A 211 0.73 -9.92 -2.79
CA THR A 211 -0.73 -9.83 -2.97
C THR A 211 -1.31 -11.11 -3.56
N LEU A 212 -0.57 -11.84 -4.39
CA LEU A 212 -0.96 -13.19 -4.83
C LEU A 212 -1.12 -14.12 -3.62
N ASN A 213 -0.13 -14.15 -2.72
CA ASN A 213 -0.19 -14.94 -1.49
C ASN A 213 -1.38 -14.52 -0.61
N VAL A 214 -1.56 -13.21 -0.39
CA VAL A 214 -2.68 -12.66 0.38
C VAL A 214 -4.03 -13.03 -0.26
N SER A 215 -4.18 -12.84 -1.57
CA SER A 215 -5.43 -13.12 -2.29
C SER A 215 -5.82 -14.60 -2.20
N ILE A 216 -4.85 -15.51 -2.37
CA ILE A 216 -5.09 -16.95 -2.24
C ILE A 216 -5.53 -17.28 -0.82
N LEU A 217 -4.79 -16.81 0.19
CA LEU A 217 -5.09 -17.10 1.59
C LEU A 217 -6.41 -16.47 2.04
N GLN A 218 -6.72 -15.24 1.60
CA GLN A 218 -8.01 -14.59 1.88
C GLN A 218 -9.18 -15.31 1.21
N ALA A 219 -9.01 -15.81 -0.01
CA ALA A 219 -10.05 -16.54 -0.72
C ALA A 219 -10.28 -17.95 -0.14
N THR A 220 -9.20 -18.66 0.25
CA THR A 220 -9.30 -20.07 0.68
C THR A 220 -9.60 -20.22 2.15
N TYR A 221 -8.96 -19.46 3.02
CA TYR A 221 -9.11 -19.60 4.47
C TYR A 221 -10.18 -18.66 5.03
N ASN A 222 -10.22 -17.40 4.56
CA ASN A 222 -11.10 -16.39 5.14
C ASN A 222 -12.44 -16.27 4.42
N LEU A 223 -12.55 -16.78 3.19
CA LEU A 223 -13.73 -16.60 2.33
C LEU A 223 -14.17 -15.13 2.26
N SER A 224 -13.19 -14.21 2.28
CA SER A 224 -13.41 -12.76 2.36
C SER A 224 -13.30 -12.06 1.00
N VAL A 225 -13.18 -12.82 -0.10
CA VAL A 225 -13.06 -12.27 -1.45
C VAL A 225 -14.41 -12.36 -2.16
N ASP A 226 -14.95 -11.21 -2.53
CA ASP A 226 -16.10 -11.12 -3.43
C ASP A 226 -15.58 -11.03 -4.89
N LEU A 227 -15.81 -12.10 -5.65
CA LEU A 227 -15.32 -12.21 -7.04
C LEU A 227 -15.99 -11.19 -7.97
N ILE A 228 -17.27 -10.89 -7.79
CA ILE A 228 -17.99 -9.93 -8.63
C ILE A 228 -17.42 -8.52 -8.37
N LEU A 229 -17.28 -8.17 -7.11
CA LEU A 229 -16.65 -6.92 -6.70
C LEU A 229 -15.21 -6.82 -7.21
N ALA A 230 -14.41 -7.90 -7.08
CA ALA A 230 -13.02 -7.95 -7.55
C ALA A 230 -12.89 -7.64 -9.05
N VAL A 231 -13.79 -8.21 -9.88
CA VAL A 231 -13.79 -7.96 -11.34
C VAL A 231 -14.07 -6.49 -11.65
N PHE A 232 -15.07 -5.88 -11.01
CA PHE A 232 -15.37 -4.46 -11.21
C PHE A 232 -14.22 -3.55 -10.76
N LEU A 233 -13.62 -3.86 -9.62
CA LEU A 233 -12.47 -3.14 -9.10
C LEU A 233 -11.26 -3.26 -10.02
N LEU A 234 -11.00 -4.46 -10.54
CA LEU A 234 -9.88 -4.74 -11.42
C LEU A 234 -10.02 -3.99 -12.76
N ILE A 235 -11.21 -4.07 -13.38
CA ILE A 235 -11.46 -3.37 -14.66
C ILE A 235 -11.31 -1.85 -14.47
N GLY A 236 -11.99 -1.27 -13.50
CA GLY A 236 -11.91 0.17 -13.23
C GLY A 236 -10.50 0.61 -12.84
N GLY A 237 -9.88 -0.11 -11.89
CA GLY A 237 -8.55 0.20 -11.38
C GLY A 237 -7.46 0.14 -12.43
N VAL A 238 -7.44 -0.91 -13.26
CA VAL A 238 -6.44 -1.07 -14.35
C VAL A 238 -6.60 0.00 -15.42
N ILE A 239 -7.83 0.22 -15.89
CA ILE A 239 -8.11 1.27 -16.88
C ILE A 239 -7.72 2.64 -16.32
N GLY A 240 -8.19 2.94 -15.09
CA GLY A 240 -7.86 4.20 -14.42
C GLY A 240 -6.36 4.41 -14.27
N ALA A 241 -5.62 3.40 -13.80
CA ALA A 241 -4.16 3.49 -13.62
C ALA A 241 -3.41 3.73 -14.93
N GLN A 242 -3.84 3.14 -16.03
CA GLN A 242 -3.25 3.37 -17.35
C GLN A 242 -3.46 4.82 -17.82
N TYR A 243 -4.66 5.37 -17.62
CA TYR A 243 -4.92 6.78 -17.92
C TYR A 243 -4.13 7.71 -16.99
N GLY A 244 -4.13 7.45 -15.68
CA GLY A 244 -3.39 8.23 -14.69
C GLY A 244 -1.90 8.31 -15.01
N SER A 245 -1.28 7.19 -15.32
CA SER A 245 0.15 7.11 -15.64
C SER A 245 0.56 7.95 -16.87
N LYS A 246 -0.33 8.11 -17.86
CA LYS A 246 -0.08 8.95 -19.05
C LYS A 246 -0.04 10.45 -18.69
N TYR A 247 -0.79 10.87 -17.68
CA TYR A 247 -0.87 12.28 -17.29
C TYR A 247 0.13 12.66 -16.19
N THR A 248 0.83 11.71 -15.59
CA THR A 248 1.82 11.95 -14.53
C THR A 248 2.88 12.99 -14.93
N SER A 249 3.29 12.99 -16.20
CA SER A 249 4.30 13.92 -16.72
C SER A 249 3.80 15.37 -16.87
N LYS A 250 2.48 15.60 -16.87
CA LYS A 250 1.88 16.94 -17.03
C LYS A 250 1.76 17.71 -15.72
N PHE A 251 1.78 17.02 -14.59
CA PHE A 251 1.63 17.63 -13.27
C PHE A 251 2.96 17.69 -12.54
N LYS A 252 3.19 18.77 -11.79
CA LYS A 252 4.34 18.83 -10.88
C LYS A 252 4.10 17.87 -9.71
N GLY A 253 5.06 17.01 -9.43
CA GLY A 253 4.95 15.99 -8.39
C GLY A 253 4.55 16.54 -7.01
N GLU A 254 4.91 17.80 -6.71
CA GLU A 254 4.56 18.50 -5.48
C GLU A 254 3.05 18.76 -5.38
N GLN A 255 2.42 19.23 -6.47
CA GLN A 255 0.98 19.52 -6.51
C GLN A 255 0.15 18.24 -6.32
N ILE A 256 0.60 17.17 -6.96
CA ILE A 256 -0.05 15.87 -6.87
C ILE A 256 0.02 15.36 -5.42
N ARG A 257 1.16 15.50 -4.73
CA ARG A 257 1.32 15.08 -3.32
C ARG A 257 0.43 15.86 -2.37
N VAL A 258 0.33 17.20 -2.53
CA VAL A 258 -0.57 18.01 -1.70
C VAL A 258 -2.01 17.55 -1.86
N PHE A 259 -2.46 17.37 -3.11
CA PHE A 259 -3.81 16.91 -3.41
C PHE A 259 -4.12 15.55 -2.78
N LEU A 260 -3.17 14.60 -2.89
CA LEU A 260 -3.32 13.29 -2.26
C LEU A 260 -3.37 13.40 -0.73
N ALA A 261 -2.48 14.18 -0.13
CA ALA A 261 -2.45 14.38 1.31
C ALA A 261 -3.78 14.91 1.86
N VAL A 262 -4.39 15.85 1.13
CA VAL A 262 -5.72 16.40 1.49
C VAL A 262 -6.79 15.31 1.41
N ILE A 263 -6.83 14.52 0.34
CA ILE A 263 -7.79 13.40 0.20
C ILE A 263 -7.61 12.40 1.34
N VAL A 264 -6.37 12.00 1.62
CA VAL A 264 -6.05 11.04 2.69
C VAL A 264 -6.55 11.52 4.04
N ILE A 265 -6.37 12.81 4.34
CA ILE A 265 -6.84 13.38 5.61
C ILE A 265 -8.37 13.44 5.66
N ILE A 266 -9.03 13.83 4.58
CA ILE A 266 -10.50 13.84 4.52
C ILE A 266 -11.05 12.43 4.78
N VAL A 267 -10.48 11.41 4.13
CA VAL A 267 -10.86 10.02 4.33
C VAL A 267 -10.59 9.57 5.77
N CYS A 268 -9.43 9.93 6.32
CA CYS A 268 -9.07 9.63 7.72
C CYS A 268 -10.06 10.24 8.72
N VAL A 269 -10.40 11.51 8.55
CA VAL A 269 -11.36 12.20 9.44
C VAL A 269 -12.74 11.55 9.32
N LYS A 270 -13.20 11.25 8.11
CA LYS A 270 -14.50 10.59 7.90
C LYS A 270 -14.53 9.21 8.57
N MET A 271 -13.51 8.36 8.36
CA MET A 271 -13.42 7.06 9.03
C MET A 271 -13.38 7.19 10.57
N GLY A 272 -12.62 8.17 11.08
CA GLY A 272 -12.56 8.42 12.52
C GLY A 272 -13.90 8.84 13.11
N LEU A 273 -14.66 9.68 12.40
CA LEU A 273 -16.00 10.10 12.83
C LEU A 273 -17.00 8.94 12.77
N GLU A 274 -16.96 8.10 11.74
CA GLU A 274 -17.82 6.91 11.66
C GLU A 274 -17.51 5.92 12.79
N LEU A 275 -16.23 5.72 13.12
CA LEU A 275 -15.82 4.85 14.22
C LEU A 275 -16.34 5.33 15.59
N ILE A 276 -16.48 6.65 15.78
CA ILE A 276 -16.99 7.25 17.03
C ILE A 276 -18.52 7.22 17.08
N ASN A 277 -19.18 7.48 15.95
CA ASN A 277 -20.63 7.68 15.89
C ASN A 277 -21.41 6.39 15.66
N GLU A 278 -20.81 5.38 15.02
CA GLU A 278 -21.45 4.10 14.75
C GLU A 278 -20.73 3.00 15.54
N PRO A 279 -21.37 2.41 16.58
CA PRO A 279 -20.84 1.21 17.21
C PRO A 279 -20.76 0.07 16.18
N PRO A 280 -19.74 -0.81 16.27
CA PRO A 280 -19.51 -1.89 15.30
C PRO A 280 -20.76 -2.75 15.13
N MET A 281 -21.04 -3.18 13.88
CA MET A 281 -22.26 -3.87 13.47
C MET A 281 -22.68 -5.09 14.34
N ASN A 282 -21.77 -5.70 15.09
CA ASN A 282 -22.07 -6.78 16.03
C ASN A 282 -23.07 -6.39 17.12
N SER A 283 -23.22 -5.10 17.45
CA SER A 283 -24.21 -4.64 18.43
C SER A 283 -25.62 -4.48 17.84
N ARG A 284 -25.75 -4.37 16.51
CA ARG A 284 -27.05 -4.23 15.85
C ARG A 284 -27.78 -5.57 15.72
N ILE A 285 -27.07 -6.68 15.56
CA ILE A 285 -27.67 -8.02 15.43
C ILE A 285 -28.30 -8.44 16.78
N ILE A 286 -27.64 -8.12 17.90
CA ILE A 286 -28.13 -8.47 19.24
C ILE A 286 -29.42 -7.71 19.61
N ILE A 287 -29.62 -6.51 19.06
CA ILE A 287 -30.82 -5.70 19.33
C ILE A 287 -32.01 -6.15 18.45
N GLN A 288 -31.75 -6.69 17.26
CA GLN A 288 -32.81 -7.11 16.34
C GLN A 288 -33.39 -8.48 16.71
N ASP A 289 -32.64 -9.35 17.39
CA ASP A 289 -33.11 -10.65 17.90
C ASP A 289 -33.73 -10.54 19.33
N ALA A 290 -33.75 -9.34 19.91
CA ALA A 290 -34.30 -9.10 21.27
C ALA A 290 -35.73 -8.50 21.25
N PHE A 291 -36.34 -8.29 20.07
CA PHE A 291 -37.73 -7.87 19.86
C PHE A 291 -38.44 -8.82 18.90
#